data_9be241615a12c9c77a18977476198b9f
#
_entry.id   9be241615a12c9c77a18977476198b9f
#
_cell.length_a   1.000
_cell.length_b   1.000
_cell.length_c   1.000
_cell.angle_alpha   90.00
_cell.angle_beta   90.00
_cell.angle_gamma   90.00
#
_symmetry.space_group_name_H-M   'P 1'
#
loop_
_entity.id
_entity.type
_entity.pdbx_description
1 polymer ?
#
loop_
_entity_poly.entity_id
_entity_poly.type
_entity_poly.pdbx_seq_one_letter_code
_entity_poly.pdbx_strand_id
1 'polypeptide(L)'
;MERNYPEIIISDEGVTWLDKGQMWMYKNNLEQCDPQIKNGELVDIVTNKGRYLGTGFISLKSHITVRILSKDRKEIIDREFFKKRIQQAYDFRKTVEGDNLSNCRLIFGEADLLPGLVIDRYNDILVSQISSYGLEQIKDMIYEIVLDVLKADGEDVKGIYERNDIQIRTKEGLEQYKGYYKNKDLPTQTIINENGLLLHVDVENGQKTGYFLDQKSNRYLLRKIAHGKRVVDCFSHTGGFALNAAMGNASHVVSVDVSKTALDQGYQNAKLNHLEEKIDFVQADVFDYLDELKEINIDIQPLIDMFVPYNTAKFRAYNLFYDAVFLNKEKFTRDLENKIKLCLKNEFHFDDYYLSNIITDAKGVIKSQIELQSLYQDQLNDELKAIKTKISSTKKLITKFSTNQKQLIKYNKSIKEDKLLKKWKFKNY
;
A
#
# COMPACT_ATOMS: atom_id res chain seq x y z
N MET A 1 3.20 -35.97 4.16
CA MET A 1 2.56 -35.79 2.83
C MET A 1 3.67 -35.51 1.84
N GLU A 2 3.66 -36.17 0.69
CA GLU A 2 4.56 -35.76 -0.38
C GLU A 2 4.15 -34.41 -0.91
N ARG A 3 5.12 -33.53 -1.07
CA ARG A 3 4.95 -32.21 -1.66
C ARG A 3 4.69 -32.38 -3.16
N ASN A 4 3.49 -32.01 -3.63
CA ASN A 4 3.11 -32.10 -5.03
C ASN A 4 2.33 -30.85 -5.45
N TYR A 5 3.05 -29.71 -5.54
CA TYR A 5 2.48 -28.47 -6.03
C TYR A 5 2.69 -28.38 -7.56
N PRO A 6 1.68 -27.95 -8.33
CA PRO A 6 1.83 -27.74 -9.76
C PRO A 6 2.87 -26.64 -10.01
N GLU A 7 3.64 -26.83 -11.09
CA GLU A 7 4.67 -25.87 -11.48
C GLU A 7 4.15 -24.86 -12.49
N ILE A 8 4.58 -23.61 -12.34
CA ILE A 8 4.38 -22.53 -13.31
C ILE A 8 5.73 -22.01 -13.77
N ILE A 9 5.82 -21.63 -15.04
CA ILE A 9 7.06 -21.10 -15.63
C ILE A 9 6.96 -19.61 -15.79
N ILE A 10 8.02 -18.90 -15.40
CA ILE A 10 8.11 -17.45 -15.50
C ILE A 10 9.23 -16.99 -16.41
N SER A 11 9.10 -15.76 -16.93
CA SER A 11 10.06 -15.10 -17.81
C SER A 11 11.39 -14.80 -17.10
N ASP A 12 12.46 -14.63 -17.88
CA ASP A 12 13.78 -14.23 -17.37
C ASP A 12 13.73 -12.89 -16.61
N GLU A 13 12.83 -11.98 -16.99
CA GLU A 13 12.57 -10.74 -16.26
C GLU A 13 12.01 -11.03 -14.87
N GLY A 14 10.99 -11.91 -14.78
CA GLY A 14 10.42 -12.37 -13.51
C GLY A 14 11.46 -13.03 -12.62
N VAL A 15 12.34 -13.87 -13.20
CA VAL A 15 13.48 -14.48 -12.50
C VAL A 15 14.37 -13.41 -11.87
N THR A 16 14.74 -12.38 -12.65
CA THR A 16 15.59 -11.29 -12.18
C THR A 16 14.95 -10.53 -11.00
N TRP A 17 13.64 -10.34 -11.03
CA TRP A 17 12.91 -9.68 -9.94
C TRP A 17 12.92 -10.52 -8.65
N LEU A 18 12.66 -11.82 -8.77
CA LEU A 18 12.64 -12.72 -7.62
C LEU A 18 14.04 -12.92 -7.01
N ASP A 19 15.10 -12.94 -7.86
CA ASP A 19 16.50 -13.01 -7.40
C ASP A 19 16.92 -11.72 -6.65
N LYS A 20 16.30 -10.57 -6.95
CA LYS A 20 16.48 -9.30 -6.20
C LYS A 20 15.70 -9.25 -4.88
N GLY A 21 15.01 -10.30 -4.49
CA GLY A 21 14.30 -10.38 -3.21
C GLY A 21 12.81 -10.02 -3.26
N GLN A 22 12.25 -9.78 -4.44
CA GLN A 22 10.81 -9.57 -4.56
C GLN A 22 10.04 -10.83 -4.13
N MET A 23 8.89 -10.61 -3.47
CA MET A 23 8.00 -11.67 -3.00
C MET A 23 6.70 -11.74 -3.83
N TRP A 24 6.59 -10.90 -4.87
CA TRP A 24 5.44 -10.86 -5.77
C TRP A 24 5.87 -11.19 -7.19
N MET A 25 5.12 -12.07 -7.83
CA MET A 25 5.24 -12.34 -9.25
C MET A 25 4.03 -11.75 -9.97
N TYR A 26 4.28 -10.95 -10.98
CA TYR A 26 3.24 -10.24 -11.73
C TYR A 26 2.78 -11.02 -12.96
N LYS A 27 1.56 -10.74 -13.42
CA LYS A 27 0.93 -11.43 -14.54
C LYS A 27 1.77 -11.40 -15.83
N ASN A 28 2.47 -10.30 -16.08
CA ASN A 28 3.29 -10.14 -17.28
C ASN A 28 4.53 -11.06 -17.29
N ASN A 29 4.92 -11.56 -16.14
CA ASN A 29 6.06 -12.46 -16.00
C ASN A 29 5.67 -13.95 -16.09
N LEU A 30 4.37 -14.27 -16.18
CA LEU A 30 3.89 -15.64 -16.34
C LEU A 30 4.02 -16.08 -17.79
N GLU A 31 4.81 -17.12 -18.07
CA GLU A 31 4.98 -17.71 -19.41
C GLU A 31 4.11 -18.95 -19.62
N GLN A 32 4.10 -19.85 -18.64
CA GLN A 32 3.30 -21.07 -18.71
C GLN A 32 2.60 -21.34 -17.39
N CYS A 33 1.34 -21.67 -17.49
CA CYS A 33 0.47 -22.08 -16.38
C CYS A 33 -0.49 -23.14 -16.90
N ASP A 34 -0.56 -24.29 -16.23
CA ASP A 34 -1.52 -25.32 -16.59
C ASP A 34 -2.95 -24.78 -16.39
N PRO A 35 -3.83 -24.88 -17.39
CA PRO A 35 -5.22 -24.44 -17.28
C PRO A 35 -6.04 -25.14 -16.18
N GLN A 36 -5.56 -26.26 -15.65
CA GLN A 36 -6.21 -27.00 -14.58
C GLN A 36 -5.92 -26.41 -13.19
N ILE A 37 -4.91 -25.54 -13.07
CA ILE A 37 -4.57 -24.86 -11.82
C ILE A 37 -5.73 -23.95 -11.42
N LYS A 38 -6.21 -24.13 -10.20
CA LYS A 38 -7.32 -23.34 -9.67
C LYS A 38 -6.81 -22.07 -9.00
N ASN A 39 -7.67 -21.06 -9.02
CA ASN A 39 -7.37 -19.81 -8.31
C ASN A 39 -7.20 -20.05 -6.81
N GLY A 40 -6.11 -19.58 -6.22
CA GLY A 40 -5.80 -19.77 -4.80
C GLY A 40 -5.02 -21.04 -4.48
N GLU A 41 -4.69 -21.89 -5.46
CA GLU A 41 -3.82 -23.05 -5.22
C GLU A 41 -2.38 -22.64 -4.91
N LEU A 42 -1.67 -23.51 -4.21
CA LEU A 42 -0.22 -23.42 -4.05
C LEU A 42 0.44 -23.89 -5.34
N VAL A 43 1.39 -23.09 -5.82
CA VAL A 43 2.18 -23.39 -7.01
C VAL A 43 3.67 -23.22 -6.73
N ASP A 44 4.48 -24.04 -7.40
CA ASP A 44 5.92 -23.87 -7.48
C ASP A 44 6.27 -23.01 -8.68
N ILE A 45 7.07 -21.98 -8.45
CA ILE A 45 7.59 -21.11 -9.50
C ILE A 45 8.92 -21.66 -9.96
N VAL A 46 9.03 -21.94 -11.25
CA VAL A 46 10.25 -22.45 -11.85
C VAL A 46 10.65 -21.65 -13.08
N THR A 47 11.93 -21.70 -13.44
CA THR A 47 12.41 -21.23 -14.74
C THR A 47 12.11 -22.26 -15.81
N ASN A 48 12.17 -21.87 -17.10
CA ASN A 48 12.09 -22.79 -18.25
C ASN A 48 13.20 -23.88 -18.27
N LYS A 49 14.23 -23.76 -17.42
CA LYS A 49 15.28 -24.78 -17.20
C LYS A 49 15.02 -25.62 -15.94
N GLY A 50 13.87 -25.49 -15.28
CA GLY A 50 13.49 -26.24 -14.10
C GLY A 50 14.15 -25.78 -12.78
N ARG A 51 14.81 -24.58 -12.76
CA ARG A 51 15.32 -24.01 -11.50
C ARG A 51 14.15 -23.52 -10.65
N TYR A 52 14.01 -24.03 -9.45
CA TYR A 52 13.02 -23.59 -8.47
C TYR A 52 13.35 -22.18 -7.95
N LEU A 53 12.32 -21.36 -7.78
CA LEU A 53 12.42 -19.96 -7.35
C LEU A 53 11.60 -19.64 -6.10
N GLY A 54 10.55 -20.41 -5.84
CA GLY A 54 9.70 -20.21 -4.69
C GLY A 54 8.36 -20.93 -4.81
N THR A 55 7.63 -20.97 -3.71
CA THR A 55 6.26 -21.50 -3.63
C THR A 55 5.34 -20.42 -3.08
N GLY A 56 4.14 -20.31 -3.63
CA GLY A 56 3.16 -19.35 -3.15
C GLY A 56 1.75 -19.61 -3.66
N PHE A 57 0.80 -18.80 -3.21
CA PHE A 57 -0.57 -18.85 -3.71
C PHE A 57 -0.70 -18.13 -5.04
N ILE A 58 -1.31 -18.79 -6.03
CA ILE A 58 -1.64 -18.19 -7.32
C ILE A 58 -2.96 -17.42 -7.24
N SER A 59 -2.98 -16.22 -7.85
CA SER A 59 -4.19 -15.42 -8.07
C SER A 59 -4.36 -15.13 -9.56
N LEU A 60 -5.27 -15.85 -10.21
CA LEU A 60 -5.50 -15.76 -11.66
C LEU A 60 -6.21 -14.47 -12.09
N LYS A 61 -6.86 -13.78 -11.16
CA LYS A 61 -7.59 -12.52 -11.41
C LYS A 61 -6.77 -11.28 -11.10
N SER A 62 -5.72 -11.39 -10.29
CA SER A 62 -4.89 -10.29 -9.83
C SER A 62 -3.76 -9.96 -10.80
N HIS A 63 -3.31 -8.70 -10.77
CA HIS A 63 -2.03 -8.34 -11.37
C HIS A 63 -0.84 -8.98 -10.63
N ILE A 64 -0.95 -9.18 -9.32
CA ILE A 64 0.02 -9.95 -8.52
C ILE A 64 -0.40 -11.42 -8.62
N THR A 65 0.16 -12.11 -9.61
CA THR A 65 -0.27 -13.47 -9.93
C THR A 65 0.19 -14.50 -8.91
N VAL A 66 1.37 -14.36 -8.31
CA VAL A 66 1.76 -15.21 -7.18
C VAL A 66 2.34 -14.37 -6.06
N ARG A 67 1.88 -14.64 -4.85
CA ARG A 67 2.50 -14.16 -3.61
C ARG A 67 3.32 -15.30 -3.01
N ILE A 68 4.63 -15.10 -2.95
CA ILE A 68 5.57 -16.13 -2.53
C ILE A 68 5.53 -16.26 -1.01
N LEU A 69 5.33 -17.48 -0.55
CA LEU A 69 5.37 -17.86 0.86
C LEU A 69 6.74 -18.38 1.25
N SER A 70 7.38 -19.20 0.42
CA SER A 70 8.67 -19.78 0.72
C SER A 70 9.58 -19.83 -0.49
N LYS A 71 10.89 -19.66 -0.27
CA LYS A 71 11.97 -19.92 -1.25
C LYS A 71 12.71 -21.23 -0.96
N ASP A 72 12.33 -21.98 0.05
CA ASP A 72 12.89 -23.31 0.33
C ASP A 72 11.96 -24.39 -0.23
N ARG A 73 12.47 -25.13 -1.22
CA ARG A 73 11.72 -26.24 -1.84
C ARG A 73 11.38 -27.38 -0.87
N LYS A 74 12.04 -27.45 0.28
CA LYS A 74 11.80 -28.51 1.27
C LYS A 74 10.64 -28.18 2.22
N GLU A 75 10.25 -26.91 2.31
CA GLU A 75 9.14 -26.52 3.17
C GLU A 75 7.81 -27.01 2.60
N ILE A 76 7.01 -27.64 3.45
CA ILE A 76 5.62 -28.00 3.17
C ILE A 76 4.74 -26.87 3.71
N ILE A 77 3.90 -26.31 2.85
CA ILE A 77 3.02 -25.20 3.22
C ILE A 77 1.72 -25.79 3.81
N ASP A 78 1.79 -26.11 5.08
CA ASP A 78 0.69 -26.69 5.86
C ASP A 78 0.38 -25.86 7.13
N ARG A 79 -0.44 -26.42 8.04
CA ARG A 79 -0.80 -25.78 9.30
C ARG A 79 0.43 -25.44 10.15
N GLU A 80 1.42 -26.32 10.22
CA GLU A 80 2.63 -26.10 11.04
C GLU A 80 3.51 -25.00 10.43
N PHE A 81 3.59 -24.90 9.11
CA PHE A 81 4.25 -23.78 8.43
C PHE A 81 3.64 -22.44 8.85
N PHE A 82 2.31 -22.29 8.77
CA PHE A 82 1.66 -21.05 9.17
C PHE A 82 1.79 -20.79 10.66
N LYS A 83 1.68 -21.83 11.50
CA LYS A 83 1.87 -21.70 12.95
C LYS A 83 3.26 -21.16 13.29
N LYS A 84 4.29 -21.70 12.68
CA LYS A 84 5.67 -21.22 12.85
C LYS A 84 5.80 -19.73 12.48
N ARG A 85 5.24 -19.31 11.34
CA ARG A 85 5.29 -17.92 10.87
C ARG A 85 4.53 -16.96 11.78
N ILE A 86 3.34 -17.33 12.19
CA ILE A 86 2.52 -16.55 13.12
C ILE A 86 3.20 -16.44 14.48
N GLN A 87 3.77 -17.52 14.99
CA GLN A 87 4.54 -17.50 16.23
C GLN A 87 5.75 -16.58 16.14
N GLN A 88 6.52 -16.65 15.04
CA GLN A 88 7.67 -15.77 14.82
C GLN A 88 7.26 -14.29 14.74
N ALA A 89 6.15 -13.98 14.06
CA ALA A 89 5.61 -12.63 14.01
C ALA A 89 5.22 -12.13 15.41
N TYR A 90 4.54 -12.95 16.18
CA TYR A 90 4.15 -12.63 17.55
C TYR A 90 5.35 -12.44 18.47
N ASP A 91 6.34 -13.35 18.46
CA ASP A 91 7.56 -13.25 19.27
C ASP A 91 8.37 -11.99 18.94
N PHE A 92 8.41 -11.61 17.67
CA PHE A 92 9.00 -10.34 17.27
C PHE A 92 8.26 -9.15 17.89
N ARG A 93 6.91 -9.15 17.88
CA ARG A 93 6.12 -8.08 18.52
C ARG A 93 6.35 -8.04 20.03
N LYS A 94 6.45 -9.18 20.69
CA LYS A 94 6.82 -9.22 22.14
C LYS A 94 8.15 -8.51 22.39
N THR A 95 9.11 -8.66 21.48
CA THR A 95 10.44 -8.03 21.62
C THR A 95 10.40 -6.52 21.39
N VAL A 96 9.60 -6.02 20.43
CA VAL A 96 9.68 -4.61 19.97
C VAL A 96 8.60 -3.72 20.59
N GLU A 97 7.46 -4.26 20.99
CA GLU A 97 6.30 -3.49 21.48
C GLU A 97 6.27 -3.33 23.01
N GLY A 98 6.86 -4.26 23.77
CA GLY A 98 6.87 -4.20 25.24
C GLY A 98 5.46 -4.05 25.80
N ASP A 99 5.23 -3.02 26.62
CA ASP A 99 3.94 -2.73 27.26
C ASP A 99 2.81 -2.41 26.26
N ASN A 100 3.14 -2.13 24.99
CA ASN A 100 2.17 -1.85 23.93
C ASN A 100 1.75 -3.10 23.13
N LEU A 101 2.12 -4.31 23.57
CA LEU A 101 1.79 -5.56 22.85
C LEU A 101 0.28 -5.76 22.66
N SER A 102 -0.54 -5.23 23.56
CA SER A 102 -2.00 -5.23 23.41
C SER A 102 -2.54 -4.24 22.38
N ASN A 103 -1.68 -3.38 21.80
CA ASN A 103 -2.06 -2.34 20.82
C ASN A 103 -1.00 -2.24 19.75
N CYS A 104 -0.94 -3.21 18.87
CA CYS A 104 0.08 -3.25 17.83
C CYS A 104 -0.41 -3.99 16.59
N ARG A 105 0.33 -3.84 15.52
CA ARG A 105 0.19 -4.69 14.34
C ARG A 105 0.85 -6.03 14.63
N LEU A 106 0.05 -7.07 14.87
CA LEU A 106 0.55 -8.43 15.14
C LEU A 106 1.14 -9.09 13.91
N ILE A 107 0.48 -8.93 12.75
CA ILE A 107 0.93 -9.50 11.47
C ILE A 107 0.94 -8.40 10.42
N PHE A 108 2.06 -8.25 9.73
CA PHE A 108 2.28 -7.24 8.71
C PHE A 108 2.65 -7.85 7.34
N GLY A 109 1.76 -8.64 6.79
CA GLY A 109 1.85 -9.11 5.41
C GLY A 109 3.22 -9.66 5.02
N GLU A 110 3.79 -9.07 4.01
CA GLU A 110 5.08 -9.45 3.44
C GLU A 110 6.25 -9.34 4.42
N ALA A 111 6.19 -8.40 5.35
CA ALA A 111 7.25 -8.22 6.35
C ALA A 111 7.37 -9.42 7.31
N ASP A 112 6.24 -10.08 7.57
CA ASP A 112 6.19 -11.29 8.39
C ASP A 112 6.10 -12.57 7.54
N LEU A 113 6.36 -12.46 6.24
CA LEU A 113 6.31 -13.55 5.26
C LEU A 113 4.93 -14.24 5.19
N LEU A 114 3.87 -13.48 5.43
CA LEU A 114 2.46 -13.85 5.32
C LEU A 114 1.75 -12.90 4.34
N PRO A 115 2.15 -12.87 3.05
CA PRO A 115 1.78 -11.84 2.10
C PRO A 115 0.27 -11.77 1.90
N GLY A 116 -0.27 -10.55 2.11
CA GLY A 116 -1.70 -10.28 1.99
C GLY A 116 -2.51 -10.51 3.26
N LEU A 117 -1.87 -10.76 4.41
CA LEU A 117 -2.50 -10.83 5.73
C LEU A 117 -2.04 -9.68 6.62
N VAL A 118 -2.97 -8.89 7.12
CA VAL A 118 -2.73 -7.91 8.18
C VAL A 118 -3.61 -8.26 9.36
N ILE A 119 -3.04 -8.30 10.56
CA ILE A 119 -3.79 -8.43 11.81
C ILE A 119 -3.29 -7.37 12.78
N ASP A 120 -4.18 -6.45 13.14
CA ASP A 120 -3.97 -5.45 14.17
C ASP A 120 -4.66 -5.87 15.46
N ARG A 121 -4.06 -5.57 16.60
CA ARG A 121 -4.62 -5.85 17.92
C ARG A 121 -5.00 -4.53 18.59
N TYR A 122 -6.20 -4.47 19.10
CA TYR A 122 -6.74 -3.41 19.94
C TYR A 122 -7.28 -4.03 21.22
N ASN A 123 -6.42 -4.12 22.23
CA ASN A 123 -6.72 -4.75 23.51
C ASN A 123 -7.19 -6.22 23.32
N ASP A 124 -8.46 -6.48 23.50
CA ASP A 124 -9.09 -7.80 23.42
C ASP A 124 -9.77 -8.09 22.06
N ILE A 125 -9.65 -7.17 21.09
CA ILE A 125 -10.16 -7.31 19.73
C ILE A 125 -9.00 -7.40 18.74
N LEU A 126 -9.02 -8.42 17.89
CA LEU A 126 -8.17 -8.46 16.69
C LEU A 126 -8.94 -7.91 15.50
N VAL A 127 -8.25 -7.18 14.64
CA VAL A 127 -8.81 -6.70 13.37
C VAL A 127 -8.01 -7.26 12.22
N SER A 128 -8.65 -8.04 11.37
CA SER A 128 -8.02 -8.72 10.24
C SER A 128 -8.38 -8.08 8.91
N GLN A 129 -7.40 -7.99 8.02
CA GLN A 129 -7.58 -7.70 6.60
C GLN A 129 -6.89 -8.78 5.78
N ILE A 130 -7.63 -9.43 4.88
CA ILE A 130 -7.09 -10.43 3.95
C ILE A 130 -7.25 -9.90 2.52
N SER A 131 -6.12 -9.71 1.84
CA SER A 131 -6.03 -9.21 0.46
C SER A 131 -5.46 -10.25 -0.51
N SER A 132 -5.44 -11.54 -0.14
CA SER A 132 -4.95 -12.65 -0.95
C SER A 132 -6.03 -13.73 -1.08
N TYR A 133 -6.32 -14.15 -2.32
CA TYR A 133 -7.35 -15.16 -2.56
C TYR A 133 -7.00 -16.50 -1.89
N GLY A 134 -5.74 -16.93 -1.95
CA GLY A 134 -5.32 -18.19 -1.31
C GLY A 134 -5.43 -18.16 0.21
N LEU A 135 -5.07 -17.02 0.85
CA LEU A 135 -5.26 -16.87 2.31
C LEU A 135 -6.73 -16.82 2.70
N GLU A 136 -7.59 -16.22 1.88
CA GLU A 136 -9.04 -16.21 2.13
C GLU A 136 -9.59 -17.63 2.23
N GLN A 137 -9.12 -18.56 1.36
CA GLN A 137 -9.57 -19.96 1.38
C GLN A 137 -9.20 -20.73 2.64
N ILE A 138 -8.11 -20.33 3.31
CA ILE A 138 -7.61 -20.97 4.52
C ILE A 138 -7.73 -20.09 5.76
N LYS A 139 -8.53 -19.02 5.70
CA LYS A 139 -8.63 -18.03 6.79
C LYS A 139 -9.04 -18.64 8.13
N ASP A 140 -9.93 -19.63 8.10
CA ASP A 140 -10.37 -20.30 9.31
C ASP A 140 -9.21 -20.94 10.06
N MET A 141 -8.35 -21.65 9.33
CA MET A 141 -7.12 -22.24 9.88
C MET A 141 -6.16 -21.15 10.41
N ILE A 142 -5.98 -20.06 9.66
CA ILE A 142 -5.12 -18.95 10.08
C ILE A 142 -5.62 -18.31 11.38
N TYR A 143 -6.92 -18.01 11.47
CA TYR A 143 -7.52 -17.41 12.65
C TYR A 143 -7.44 -18.32 13.87
N GLU A 144 -7.68 -19.61 13.70
CA GLU A 144 -7.49 -20.59 14.77
C GLU A 144 -6.05 -20.58 15.28
N ILE A 145 -5.05 -20.60 14.39
CA ILE A 145 -3.64 -20.57 14.77
C ILE A 145 -3.31 -19.28 15.54
N VAL A 146 -3.81 -18.12 15.07
CA VAL A 146 -3.56 -16.84 15.74
C VAL A 146 -4.13 -16.85 17.17
N LEU A 147 -5.36 -17.33 17.33
CA LEU A 147 -6.00 -17.44 18.63
C LEU A 147 -5.29 -18.45 19.54
N ASP A 148 -4.85 -19.59 19.01
CA ASP A 148 -4.09 -20.60 19.75
C ASP A 148 -2.75 -20.05 20.25
N VAL A 149 -2.02 -19.31 19.40
CA VAL A 149 -0.73 -18.68 19.75
C VAL A 149 -0.91 -17.66 20.88
N LEU A 150 -1.90 -16.77 20.78
CA LEU A 150 -2.18 -15.77 21.80
C LEU A 150 -2.62 -16.42 23.12
N LYS A 151 -3.52 -17.41 23.05
CA LYS A 151 -4.01 -18.14 24.22
C LYS A 151 -2.90 -18.90 24.95
N ALA A 152 -1.95 -19.47 24.21
CA ALA A 152 -0.81 -20.18 24.79
C ALA A 152 0.10 -19.24 25.61
N ASP A 153 0.13 -17.95 25.28
CA ASP A 153 0.86 -16.91 26.03
C ASP A 153 -0.01 -16.22 27.10
N GLY A 154 -1.23 -16.71 27.36
CA GLY A 154 -2.14 -16.18 28.37
C GLY A 154 -2.93 -14.95 27.95
N GLU A 155 -2.91 -14.60 26.69
CA GLU A 155 -3.62 -13.44 26.14
C GLU A 155 -5.12 -13.76 25.93
N ASP A 156 -5.99 -12.92 26.47
CA ASP A 156 -7.44 -13.06 26.34
C ASP A 156 -7.96 -12.18 25.19
N VAL A 157 -8.31 -12.82 24.07
CA VAL A 157 -8.89 -12.19 22.89
C VAL A 157 -10.34 -12.62 22.72
N LYS A 158 -11.26 -11.65 22.71
CA LYS A 158 -12.71 -11.91 22.61
C LYS A 158 -13.14 -12.31 21.20
N GLY A 159 -12.53 -11.71 20.18
CA GLY A 159 -12.90 -12.01 18.79
C GLY A 159 -12.02 -11.34 17.76
N ILE A 160 -12.25 -11.77 16.51
CA ILE A 160 -11.61 -11.21 15.32
C ILE A 160 -12.67 -10.44 14.54
N TYR A 161 -12.47 -9.15 14.33
CA TYR A 161 -13.28 -8.31 13.45
C TYR A 161 -12.63 -8.24 12.08
N GLU A 162 -13.34 -8.60 11.04
CA GLU A 162 -12.84 -8.58 9.67
C GLU A 162 -13.14 -7.23 9.01
N ARG A 163 -12.09 -6.47 8.66
CA ARG A 163 -12.16 -5.21 7.90
C ARG A 163 -11.78 -5.49 6.45
N ASN A 164 -12.52 -6.41 5.86
CA ASN A 164 -12.35 -6.82 4.46
C ASN A 164 -13.11 -5.90 3.48
N ASP A 165 -13.46 -4.70 3.90
CA ASP A 165 -14.06 -3.60 3.12
C ASP A 165 -13.02 -2.79 2.30
N ILE A 166 -11.83 -3.36 2.08
CA ILE A 166 -10.73 -2.74 1.33
C ILE A 166 -10.84 -2.99 -0.18
N GLN A 167 -10.60 -1.94 -0.98
CA GLN A 167 -10.77 -1.98 -2.43
C GLN A 167 -9.87 -2.99 -3.14
N ILE A 168 -8.70 -3.31 -2.59
CA ILE A 168 -7.76 -4.26 -3.20
C ILE A 168 -8.38 -5.65 -3.36
N ARG A 169 -9.34 -6.04 -2.53
CA ARG A 169 -10.02 -7.34 -2.60
C ARG A 169 -10.75 -7.55 -3.92
N THR A 170 -11.37 -6.50 -4.46
CA THR A 170 -12.07 -6.60 -5.75
C THR A 170 -11.12 -6.93 -6.90
N LYS A 171 -9.87 -6.48 -6.83
CA LYS A 171 -8.82 -6.82 -7.81
C LYS A 171 -8.37 -8.27 -7.71
N GLU A 172 -8.52 -8.89 -6.56
CA GLU A 172 -8.28 -10.32 -6.32
C GLU A 172 -9.51 -11.18 -6.67
N GLY A 173 -10.64 -10.58 -6.96
CA GLY A 173 -11.91 -11.25 -7.20
C GLY A 173 -12.58 -11.71 -5.92
N LEU A 174 -12.29 -11.05 -4.80
CA LEU A 174 -12.90 -11.27 -3.48
C LEU A 174 -13.98 -10.22 -3.22
N GLU A 175 -15.01 -10.62 -2.48
CA GLU A 175 -16.05 -9.70 -2.00
C GLU A 175 -15.54 -8.80 -0.88
N GLN A 176 -16.09 -7.58 -0.83
CA GLN A 176 -15.85 -6.66 0.28
C GLN A 176 -16.91 -6.88 1.35
N TYR A 177 -16.50 -6.98 2.61
CA TYR A 177 -17.37 -7.08 3.76
C TYR A 177 -16.66 -6.63 5.04
N LYS A 178 -17.42 -6.36 6.09
CA LYS A 178 -16.91 -6.17 7.45
C LYS A 178 -17.86 -6.82 8.46
N GLY A 179 -17.32 -7.25 9.59
CA GLY A 179 -18.07 -7.89 10.67
C GLY A 179 -17.20 -8.83 11.50
N TYR A 180 -17.77 -9.31 12.60
CA TYR A 180 -17.06 -10.31 13.39
C TYR A 180 -17.02 -11.68 12.70
N TYR A 181 -15.84 -12.27 12.73
CA TYR A 181 -15.63 -13.64 12.30
C TYR A 181 -16.57 -14.60 13.06
N LYS A 182 -17.26 -15.50 12.33
CA LYS A 182 -18.32 -16.39 12.83
C LYS A 182 -19.52 -15.66 13.44
N ASN A 183 -19.82 -14.45 12.94
CA ASN A 183 -21.00 -13.66 13.31
C ASN A 183 -21.22 -13.51 14.83
N LYS A 184 -20.14 -13.31 15.57
CA LYS A 184 -20.24 -13.01 17.00
C LYS A 184 -20.84 -11.63 17.19
N ASP A 185 -21.80 -11.52 18.09
CA ASP A 185 -22.36 -10.25 18.55
C ASP A 185 -21.47 -9.73 19.71
N LEU A 186 -20.42 -8.98 19.38
CA LEU A 186 -19.48 -8.41 20.32
C LEU A 186 -19.40 -6.89 20.10
N PRO A 187 -19.06 -6.12 21.14
CA PRO A 187 -18.82 -4.68 20.99
C PRO A 187 -17.71 -4.40 19.97
N THR A 188 -17.94 -3.44 19.09
CA THR A 188 -16.94 -2.97 18.10
C THR A 188 -16.06 -1.85 18.64
N GLN A 189 -16.30 -1.44 19.89
CA GLN A 189 -15.52 -0.41 20.56
C GLN A 189 -14.74 -1.00 21.73
N THR A 190 -13.50 -0.56 21.88
CA THR A 190 -12.62 -0.92 22.98
C THR A 190 -11.79 0.27 23.44
N ILE A 191 -11.18 0.16 24.62
CA ILE A 191 -10.21 1.14 25.12
C ILE A 191 -8.84 0.51 25.04
N ILE A 192 -7.91 1.21 24.39
CA ILE A 192 -6.51 0.82 24.32
C ILE A 192 -5.66 1.67 25.27
N ASN A 193 -4.53 1.14 25.69
CA ASN A 193 -3.49 1.89 26.39
C ASN A 193 -2.28 2.05 25.47
N GLU A 194 -2.03 3.25 24.99
CA GLU A 194 -0.86 3.58 24.18
C GLU A 194 0.11 4.43 24.97
N ASN A 195 1.22 3.85 25.39
CA ASN A 195 2.25 4.57 26.17
C ASN A 195 1.66 5.29 27.40
N GLY A 196 0.69 4.70 28.08
CA GLY A 196 0.03 5.29 29.25
C GLY A 196 -1.12 6.24 28.94
N LEU A 197 -1.49 6.45 27.68
CA LEU A 197 -2.73 7.13 27.28
C LEU A 197 -3.82 6.12 26.97
N LEU A 198 -5.00 6.34 27.55
CA LEU A 198 -6.19 5.56 27.26
C LEU A 198 -6.95 6.19 26.09
N LEU A 199 -7.27 5.38 25.08
CA LEU A 199 -7.89 5.85 23.85
C LEU A 199 -9.07 4.94 23.46
N HIS A 200 -10.19 5.53 23.13
CA HIS A 200 -11.30 4.80 22.51
C HIS A 200 -10.95 4.46 21.06
N VAL A 201 -11.15 3.23 20.68
CA VAL A 201 -11.01 2.72 19.30
C VAL A 201 -12.30 2.06 18.88
N ASP A 202 -12.80 2.44 17.71
CA ASP A 202 -13.93 1.81 17.03
C ASP A 202 -13.42 1.02 15.83
N VAL A 203 -13.44 -0.30 15.92
CA VAL A 203 -12.91 -1.17 14.86
C VAL A 203 -13.85 -1.27 13.65
N GLU A 204 -15.10 -0.88 13.82
CA GLU A 204 -16.10 -0.88 12.74
C GLU A 204 -16.07 0.41 11.91
N ASN A 205 -16.05 1.57 12.57
CA ASN A 205 -16.21 2.87 11.91
C ASN A 205 -14.92 3.70 11.90
N GLY A 206 -13.91 3.30 12.68
CA GLY A 206 -12.61 3.94 12.71
C GLY A 206 -11.85 3.83 11.38
N GLN A 207 -10.95 4.78 11.14
CA GLN A 207 -10.10 4.77 9.95
C GLN A 207 -9.12 3.58 9.97
N LYS A 208 -8.67 3.13 8.80
CA LYS A 208 -7.85 1.92 8.62
C LYS A 208 -8.54 0.71 9.27
N THR A 209 -7.91 0.12 10.26
CA THR A 209 -8.42 -1.00 11.06
C THR A 209 -9.09 -0.56 12.35
N GLY A 210 -9.16 0.75 12.61
CA GLY A 210 -9.73 1.37 13.82
C GLY A 210 -8.93 2.55 14.34
N TYR A 211 -7.59 2.50 14.24
CA TYR A 211 -6.68 3.55 14.69
C TYR A 211 -5.34 3.53 13.94
N PHE A 212 -4.60 4.64 13.99
CA PHE A 212 -3.30 4.80 13.31
C PHE A 212 -2.15 4.26 14.18
N LEU A 213 -1.99 2.95 14.28
CA LEU A 213 -0.94 2.30 15.07
C LEU A 213 0.48 2.66 14.62
N ASP A 214 0.66 2.96 13.34
CA ASP A 214 1.94 3.34 12.72
C ASP A 214 2.50 4.67 13.27
N GLN A 215 1.65 5.55 13.84
CA GLN A 215 2.04 6.83 14.40
C GLN A 215 2.40 6.79 15.90
N LYS A 216 2.31 5.64 16.55
CA LYS A 216 2.55 5.47 17.99
C LYS A 216 3.87 6.10 18.46
N SER A 217 4.96 5.77 17.78
CA SER A 217 6.30 6.29 18.13
C SER A 217 6.40 7.80 17.91
N ASN A 218 5.80 8.33 16.84
CA ASN A 218 5.80 9.76 16.56
C ASN A 218 4.99 10.55 17.60
N ARG A 219 3.84 10.02 18.00
CA ARG A 219 3.04 10.61 19.10
C ARG A 219 3.82 10.64 20.41
N TYR A 220 4.49 9.54 20.75
CA TYR A 220 5.32 9.47 21.95
C TYR A 220 6.54 10.40 21.90
N LEU A 221 7.14 10.58 20.74
CA LEU A 221 8.23 11.55 20.55
C LEU A 221 7.75 12.98 20.76
N LEU A 222 6.58 13.36 20.22
CA LEU A 222 5.99 14.66 20.47
C LEU A 222 5.80 14.92 21.97
N ARG A 223 5.34 13.94 22.73
CA ARG A 223 5.20 14.06 24.19
C ARG A 223 6.49 14.53 24.87
N LYS A 224 7.64 14.05 24.41
CA LYS A 224 8.95 14.38 25.01
C LYS A 224 9.38 15.83 24.75
N ILE A 225 8.92 16.45 23.67
CA ILE A 225 9.32 17.78 23.25
C ILE A 225 8.26 18.87 23.50
N ALA A 226 7.07 18.48 23.94
CA ALA A 226 5.92 19.37 24.10
C ALA A 226 5.96 20.24 25.37
N HIS A 227 6.82 19.94 26.36
CA HIS A 227 6.84 20.61 27.66
C HIS A 227 6.91 22.13 27.54
N GLY A 228 5.95 22.83 28.14
CA GLY A 228 5.82 24.29 28.13
C GLY A 228 5.49 24.92 26.77
N LYS A 229 5.28 24.12 25.71
CA LYS A 229 4.98 24.61 24.37
C LYS A 229 3.48 24.86 24.19
N ARG A 230 3.15 25.80 23.32
CA ARG A 230 1.82 25.89 22.71
C ARG A 230 1.82 25.03 21.46
N VAL A 231 0.85 24.14 21.32
CA VAL A 231 0.80 23.14 20.23
C VAL A 231 -0.52 23.26 19.48
N VAL A 232 -0.44 23.26 18.15
CA VAL A 232 -1.61 23.08 17.27
C VAL A 232 -1.46 21.73 16.58
N ASP A 233 -2.44 20.86 16.77
CA ASP A 233 -2.56 19.56 16.09
C ASP A 233 -3.51 19.71 14.91
N CYS A 234 -2.95 19.79 13.72
CA CYS A 234 -3.67 19.97 12.47
C CYS A 234 -4.10 18.62 11.90
N PHE A 235 -5.36 18.52 11.43
CA PHE A 235 -5.94 17.23 10.97
C PHE A 235 -5.91 16.19 12.09
N SER A 236 -6.32 16.63 13.26
CA SER A 236 -6.08 15.92 14.52
C SER A 236 -6.84 14.60 14.67
N HIS A 237 -7.87 14.37 13.83
CA HIS A 237 -8.74 13.21 13.93
C HIS A 237 -9.26 13.03 15.36
N THR A 238 -9.00 11.91 16.04
CA THR A 238 -9.39 11.64 17.43
C THR A 238 -8.40 12.19 18.47
N GLY A 239 -7.56 13.15 18.08
CA GLY A 239 -6.69 13.90 18.97
C GLY A 239 -5.45 13.15 19.48
N GLY A 240 -4.99 12.12 18.79
CA GLY A 240 -3.89 11.29 19.28
C GLY A 240 -2.58 12.06 19.52
N PHE A 241 -2.23 13.01 18.66
CA PHE A 241 -1.07 13.90 18.83
C PHE A 241 -1.35 14.97 19.90
N ALA A 242 -2.52 15.61 19.86
CA ALA A 242 -2.93 16.59 20.84
C ALA A 242 -2.87 16.04 22.29
N LEU A 243 -3.40 14.83 22.51
CA LEU A 243 -3.36 14.15 23.80
C LEU A 243 -1.94 13.86 24.28
N ASN A 244 -1.06 13.42 23.36
CA ASN A 244 0.35 13.21 23.71
C ASN A 244 1.07 14.52 24.02
N ALA A 245 0.77 15.62 23.32
CA ALA A 245 1.31 16.94 23.64
C ALA A 245 0.84 17.41 25.05
N ALA A 246 -0.44 17.27 25.36
CA ALA A 246 -1.00 17.62 26.65
C ALA A 246 -0.42 16.77 27.80
N MET A 247 -0.27 15.44 27.57
CA MET A 247 0.41 14.52 28.50
C MET A 247 1.88 14.88 28.69
N GLY A 248 2.53 15.45 27.66
CA GLY A 248 3.90 15.98 27.73
C GLY A 248 4.02 17.34 28.39
N ASN A 249 2.97 17.81 29.07
CA ASN A 249 2.90 19.11 29.73
C ASN A 249 3.11 20.29 28.77
N ALA A 250 2.51 20.22 27.56
CA ALA A 250 2.29 21.43 26.78
C ALA A 250 1.54 22.47 27.60
N SER A 251 1.85 23.74 27.46
CA SER A 251 1.19 24.84 28.15
C SER A 251 -0.25 25.02 27.66
N HIS A 252 -0.49 24.73 26.40
CA HIS A 252 -1.81 24.78 25.75
C HIS A 252 -1.78 23.98 24.45
N VAL A 253 -2.86 23.30 24.13
CA VAL A 253 -3.00 22.51 22.90
C VAL A 253 -4.30 22.87 22.19
N VAL A 254 -4.24 23.05 20.87
CA VAL A 254 -5.43 23.18 20.03
C VAL A 254 -5.46 21.99 19.07
N SER A 255 -6.59 21.29 19.05
CA SER A 255 -6.86 20.13 18.19
C SER A 255 -7.85 20.53 17.11
N VAL A 256 -7.41 20.59 15.85
CA VAL A 256 -8.23 21.11 14.73
C VAL A 256 -8.52 19.99 13.73
N ASP A 257 -9.80 19.80 13.41
CA ASP A 257 -10.27 18.88 12.38
C ASP A 257 -11.61 19.34 11.80
N VAL A 258 -11.90 18.96 10.57
CA VAL A 258 -13.22 19.24 9.95
C VAL A 258 -14.31 18.30 10.48
N SER A 259 -13.94 17.13 10.98
CA SER A 259 -14.85 16.08 11.45
C SER A 259 -15.28 16.32 12.89
N LYS A 260 -16.50 16.80 13.09
CA LYS A 260 -17.07 16.94 14.44
C LYS A 260 -17.05 15.60 15.21
N THR A 261 -17.42 14.50 14.56
CA THR A 261 -17.44 13.17 15.20
C THR A 261 -16.06 12.75 15.71
N ALA A 262 -15.00 13.04 14.94
CA ALA A 262 -13.63 12.74 15.36
C ALA A 262 -13.21 13.61 16.56
N LEU A 263 -13.54 14.91 16.54
CA LEU A 263 -13.27 15.83 17.65
C LEU A 263 -14.06 15.46 18.91
N ASP A 264 -15.33 15.07 18.79
CA ASP A 264 -16.13 14.60 19.92
C ASP A 264 -15.50 13.37 20.56
N GLN A 265 -14.99 12.42 19.77
CA GLN A 265 -14.23 11.27 20.27
C GLN A 265 -12.90 11.70 20.89
N GLY A 266 -12.19 12.67 20.28
CA GLY A 266 -10.97 13.27 20.85
C GLY A 266 -11.23 13.89 22.22
N TYR A 267 -12.33 14.59 22.40
CA TYR A 267 -12.73 15.14 23.68
C TYR A 267 -13.06 14.06 24.74
N GLN A 268 -13.72 12.95 24.32
CA GLN A 268 -13.92 11.81 25.22
C GLN A 268 -12.58 11.15 25.62
N ASN A 269 -11.64 11.04 24.68
CA ASN A 269 -10.29 10.59 24.97
C ASN A 269 -9.56 11.53 25.95
N ALA A 270 -9.73 12.84 25.80
CA ALA A 270 -9.17 13.81 26.73
C ALA A 270 -9.74 13.63 28.16
N LYS A 271 -11.06 13.49 28.29
CA LYS A 271 -11.71 13.20 29.58
C LYS A 271 -11.22 11.91 30.22
N LEU A 272 -11.07 10.84 29.42
CA LEU A 272 -10.59 9.55 29.91
C LEU A 272 -9.18 9.63 30.51
N ASN A 273 -8.40 10.64 30.12
CA ASN A 273 -7.04 10.89 30.60
C ASN A 273 -6.92 12.14 31.51
N HIS A 274 -8.01 12.79 31.89
CA HIS A 274 -8.04 14.05 32.67
C HIS A 274 -7.23 15.19 32.01
N LEU A 275 -7.33 15.31 30.68
CA LEU A 275 -6.61 16.29 29.85
C LEU A 275 -7.55 17.29 29.17
N GLU A 276 -8.86 17.23 29.42
CA GLU A 276 -9.88 18.02 28.72
C GLU A 276 -9.71 19.54 28.88
N GLU A 277 -9.15 19.98 30.00
CA GLU A 277 -8.90 21.40 30.26
C GLU A 277 -7.63 21.94 29.61
N LYS A 278 -6.78 21.06 29.07
CA LYS A 278 -5.54 21.42 28.40
C LYS A 278 -5.67 21.52 26.88
N ILE A 279 -6.79 21.06 26.31
CA ILE A 279 -6.97 20.91 24.88
C ILE A 279 -8.25 21.59 24.42
N ASP A 280 -8.14 22.56 23.53
CA ASP A 280 -9.26 23.12 22.80
C ASP A 280 -9.52 22.29 21.53
N PHE A 281 -10.76 21.86 21.36
CA PHE A 281 -11.19 21.12 20.16
C PHE A 281 -11.94 22.06 19.22
N VAL A 282 -11.35 22.33 18.06
CA VAL A 282 -11.85 23.32 17.10
C VAL A 282 -12.29 22.62 15.82
N GLN A 283 -13.58 22.72 15.49
CA GLN A 283 -14.09 22.25 14.21
C GLN A 283 -13.88 23.33 13.14
N ALA A 284 -12.88 23.16 12.28
CA ALA A 284 -12.58 24.08 11.19
C ALA A 284 -11.86 23.39 10.05
N ASP A 285 -11.84 23.98 8.86
CA ASP A 285 -10.82 23.71 7.88
C ASP A 285 -9.46 24.19 8.44
N VAL A 286 -8.45 23.32 8.36
CA VAL A 286 -7.16 23.62 8.96
C VAL A 286 -6.48 24.81 8.30
N PHE A 287 -6.65 24.99 6.99
CA PHE A 287 -6.02 26.10 6.28
C PHE A 287 -6.68 27.41 6.65
N ASP A 288 -8.00 27.44 6.74
CA ASP A 288 -8.74 28.62 7.19
C ASP A 288 -8.37 28.99 8.64
N TYR A 289 -8.30 27.99 9.52
CA TYR A 289 -7.87 28.18 10.91
C TYR A 289 -6.44 28.75 11.03
N LEU A 290 -5.51 28.25 10.22
CA LEU A 290 -4.14 28.75 10.22
C LEU A 290 -4.05 30.17 9.65
N ASP A 291 -4.89 30.53 8.70
CA ASP A 291 -4.96 31.90 8.18
C ASP A 291 -5.54 32.87 9.22
N GLU A 292 -6.56 32.49 9.98
CA GLU A 292 -7.05 33.25 11.13
C GLU A 292 -5.96 33.47 12.20
N LEU A 293 -5.13 32.46 12.48
CA LEU A 293 -4.02 32.59 13.41
C LEU A 293 -2.97 33.62 12.98
N LYS A 294 -2.76 33.80 11.68
CA LYS A 294 -1.87 34.86 11.14
C LYS A 294 -2.42 36.27 11.45
N GLU A 295 -3.74 36.44 11.38
CA GLU A 295 -4.39 37.72 11.67
C GLU A 295 -4.30 38.09 13.16
N ILE A 296 -4.21 37.12 14.07
CA ILE A 296 -4.12 37.34 15.54
C ILE A 296 -2.66 37.65 15.98
N ASN A 297 -1.73 37.84 15.04
CA ASN A 297 -0.35 38.25 15.31
C ASN A 297 0.43 37.23 16.19
N ILE A 298 0.15 35.93 16.03
CA ILE A 298 1.03 34.88 16.57
C ILE A 298 2.33 34.95 15.76
N ASP A 299 3.43 35.19 16.44
CA ASP A 299 4.74 35.19 15.79
C ASP A 299 5.08 33.79 15.31
N ILE A 300 4.66 33.48 14.07
CA ILE A 300 5.03 32.23 13.36
C ILE A 300 6.37 32.40 12.62
N GLN A 301 6.99 33.58 12.70
CA GLN A 301 8.25 33.88 12.00
C GLN A 301 9.34 32.85 12.30
N PRO A 302 9.54 32.37 13.55
CA PRO A 302 10.51 31.33 13.84
C PRO A 302 10.23 29.99 13.11
N LEU A 303 8.94 29.66 12.90
CA LEU A 303 8.57 28.49 12.10
C LEU A 303 8.81 28.72 10.62
N ILE A 304 8.45 29.89 10.11
CA ILE A 304 8.71 30.30 8.74
C ILE A 304 10.22 30.29 8.48
N ASP A 305 11.01 30.88 9.37
CA ASP A 305 12.46 30.96 9.26
C ASP A 305 13.15 29.59 9.29
N MET A 306 12.52 28.60 9.92
CA MET A 306 12.98 27.21 9.95
C MET A 306 12.51 26.38 8.73
N PHE A 307 11.21 26.44 8.41
CA PHE A 307 10.62 25.58 7.40
C PHE A 307 10.79 26.09 5.97
N VAL A 308 10.74 27.40 5.75
CA VAL A 308 10.84 27.96 4.40
C VAL A 308 12.24 27.69 3.79
N PRO A 309 13.36 27.96 4.47
CA PRO A 309 14.66 27.61 3.93
C PRO A 309 14.83 26.11 3.71
N TYR A 310 14.34 25.27 4.63
CA TYR A 310 14.43 23.82 4.51
C TYR A 310 13.64 23.30 3.29
N ASN A 311 12.39 23.73 3.14
CA ASN A 311 11.55 23.34 2.00
C ASN A 311 12.09 23.92 0.68
N THR A 312 12.60 25.15 0.70
CA THR A 312 13.24 25.78 -0.48
C THR A 312 14.48 24.99 -0.89
N ALA A 313 15.33 24.60 0.06
CA ALA A 313 16.50 23.76 -0.21
C ALA A 313 16.10 22.36 -0.74
N LYS A 314 15.03 21.79 -0.21
CA LYS A 314 14.49 20.50 -0.67
C LYS A 314 13.99 20.59 -2.12
N PHE A 315 13.23 21.63 -2.45
CA PHE A 315 12.79 21.90 -3.81
C PHE A 315 13.95 22.22 -4.75
N ARG A 316 14.95 22.97 -4.28
CA ARG A 316 16.18 23.25 -5.02
C ARG A 316 16.99 21.99 -5.30
N ALA A 317 17.12 21.08 -4.33
CA ALA A 317 17.73 19.77 -4.50
C ALA A 317 17.04 18.95 -5.58
N TYR A 318 15.70 18.90 -5.52
CA TYR A 318 14.90 18.23 -6.52
C TYR A 318 15.18 18.77 -7.94
N ASN A 319 15.14 20.08 -8.13
CA ASN A 319 15.40 20.70 -9.43
C ASN A 319 16.82 20.42 -9.93
N LEU A 320 17.82 20.48 -9.08
CA LEU A 320 19.21 20.17 -9.44
C LEU A 320 19.37 18.72 -9.90
N PHE A 321 18.75 17.77 -9.20
CA PHE A 321 18.71 16.37 -9.65
C PHE A 321 17.92 16.19 -10.93
N TYR A 322 16.77 16.86 -11.05
CA TYR A 322 15.94 16.81 -12.25
C TYR A 322 16.71 17.30 -13.48
N ASP A 323 17.35 18.47 -13.38
CA ASP A 323 18.12 19.05 -14.46
C ASP A 323 19.31 18.15 -14.85
N ALA A 324 20.05 17.65 -13.87
CA ALA A 324 21.16 16.74 -14.13
C ALA A 324 20.71 15.45 -14.83
N VAL A 325 19.69 14.79 -14.31
CA VAL A 325 19.29 13.45 -14.77
C VAL A 325 18.44 13.50 -16.04
N PHE A 326 17.43 14.39 -16.09
CA PHE A 326 16.47 14.41 -17.17
C PHE A 326 16.84 15.33 -18.33
N LEU A 327 17.43 16.49 -18.04
CA LEU A 327 17.83 17.43 -19.07
C LEU A 327 19.25 17.16 -19.57
N ASN A 328 20.22 17.00 -18.66
CA ASN A 328 21.64 16.79 -19.02
C ASN A 328 22.00 15.32 -19.20
N LYS A 329 21.07 14.38 -18.90
CA LYS A 329 21.27 12.91 -19.01
C LYS A 329 22.48 12.40 -18.23
N GLU A 330 22.80 13.04 -17.12
CA GLU A 330 23.86 12.59 -16.21
C GLU A 330 23.42 11.29 -15.48
N LYS A 331 24.39 10.40 -15.25
CA LYS A 331 24.13 9.21 -14.46
C LYS A 331 23.94 9.58 -12.99
N PHE A 332 23.00 8.89 -12.34
CA PHE A 332 22.72 9.07 -10.91
C PHE A 332 23.85 8.42 -10.09
N THR A 333 24.86 9.19 -9.73
CA THR A 333 26.07 8.74 -9.04
C THR A 333 26.24 9.43 -7.69
N ARG A 334 27.06 8.85 -6.81
CA ARG A 334 27.45 9.46 -5.53
C ARG A 334 28.19 10.80 -5.72
N ASP A 335 28.88 10.95 -6.84
CA ASP A 335 29.59 12.18 -7.19
C ASP A 335 28.59 13.32 -7.49
N LEU A 336 27.52 13.03 -8.21
CA LEU A 336 26.41 13.96 -8.44
C LEU A 336 25.74 14.36 -7.13
N GLU A 337 25.48 13.39 -6.24
CA GLU A 337 24.93 13.66 -4.91
C GLU A 337 25.82 14.63 -4.11
N ASN A 338 27.13 14.40 -4.09
CA ASN A 338 28.07 15.25 -3.39
C ASN A 338 28.16 16.67 -4.00
N LYS A 339 28.11 16.81 -5.31
CA LYS A 339 28.08 18.12 -5.99
C LYS A 339 26.83 18.92 -5.60
N ILE A 340 25.64 18.26 -5.63
CA ILE A 340 24.39 18.91 -5.24
C ILE A 340 24.42 19.27 -3.75
N LYS A 341 24.90 18.37 -2.88
CA LYS A 341 25.06 18.64 -1.45
C LYS A 341 25.93 19.87 -1.20
N LEU A 342 27.07 19.99 -1.90
CA LEU A 342 27.96 21.12 -1.77
C LEU A 342 27.32 22.43 -2.25
N CYS A 343 26.56 22.36 -3.36
CA CYS A 343 25.81 23.51 -3.86
C CYS A 343 24.80 24.01 -2.83
N LEU A 344 24.02 23.14 -2.25
CA LEU A 344 23.02 23.47 -1.22
C LEU A 344 23.68 23.97 0.08
N LYS A 345 24.84 23.42 0.46
CA LYS A 345 25.60 23.88 1.63
C LYS A 345 26.02 25.32 1.49
N ASN A 346 26.47 25.68 0.30
CA ASN A 346 26.91 27.07 0.01
C ASN A 346 25.73 28.04 -0.11
N GLU A 347 24.56 27.57 -0.60
CA GLU A 347 23.39 28.41 -0.83
C GLU A 347 22.56 28.62 0.45
N PHE A 348 22.40 27.58 1.28
CA PHE A 348 21.49 27.59 2.45
C PHE A 348 22.20 27.52 3.80
N HIS A 349 23.49 27.27 3.85
CA HIS A 349 24.29 27.18 5.06
C HIS A 349 23.84 26.15 6.10
N PHE A 350 23.09 25.10 5.67
CA PHE A 350 22.69 24.01 6.53
C PHE A 350 23.86 23.10 6.91
N ASP A 351 23.78 22.50 8.10
CA ASP A 351 24.71 21.44 8.48
C ASP A 351 24.51 20.14 7.68
N ASP A 352 25.48 19.24 7.81
CA ASP A 352 25.50 18.01 7.02
C ASP A 352 24.34 17.06 7.33
N TYR A 353 23.72 17.16 8.52
CA TYR A 353 22.58 16.36 8.90
C TYR A 353 21.33 16.73 8.07
N TYR A 354 20.97 18.01 8.06
CA TYR A 354 19.83 18.52 7.28
C TYR A 354 20.04 18.32 5.78
N LEU A 355 21.24 18.58 5.28
CA LEU A 355 21.58 18.40 3.88
C LEU A 355 21.47 16.93 3.45
N SER A 356 21.87 15.98 4.30
CA SER A 356 21.76 14.56 4.00
C SER A 356 20.30 14.10 3.91
N ASN A 357 19.42 14.62 4.76
CA ASN A 357 17.99 14.34 4.69
C ASN A 357 17.36 14.95 3.42
N ILE A 358 17.67 16.21 3.11
CA ILE A 358 17.19 16.88 1.89
C ILE A 358 17.61 16.12 0.63
N ILE A 359 18.87 15.69 0.54
CA ILE A 359 19.40 14.92 -0.58
C ILE A 359 18.70 13.57 -0.68
N THR A 360 18.49 12.88 0.45
CA THR A 360 17.83 11.56 0.48
C THR A 360 16.38 11.65 -0.01
N ASP A 361 15.64 12.65 0.42
CA ASP A 361 14.27 12.88 0.01
C ASP A 361 14.16 13.21 -1.49
N ALA A 362 14.96 14.18 -1.96
CA ALA A 362 14.98 14.58 -3.37
C ALA A 362 15.39 13.41 -4.29
N LYS A 363 16.37 12.61 -3.86
CA LYS A 363 16.83 11.40 -4.54
C LYS A 363 15.72 10.34 -4.64
N GLY A 364 14.94 10.16 -3.56
CA GLY A 364 13.79 9.24 -3.56
C GLY A 364 12.76 9.61 -4.62
N VAL A 365 12.40 10.88 -4.69
CA VAL A 365 11.45 11.40 -5.69
C VAL A 365 11.97 11.20 -7.13
N ILE A 366 13.23 11.54 -7.39
CA ILE A 366 13.84 11.39 -8.73
C ILE A 366 13.91 9.91 -9.15
N LYS A 367 14.30 9.01 -8.25
CA LYS A 367 14.33 7.57 -8.54
C LYS A 367 12.94 7.04 -8.88
N SER A 368 11.93 7.42 -8.11
CA SER A 368 10.54 7.04 -8.40
C SER A 368 10.06 7.56 -9.76
N GLN A 369 10.48 8.76 -10.15
CA GLN A 369 10.15 9.32 -11.47
C GLN A 369 10.86 8.59 -12.62
N ILE A 370 12.11 8.18 -12.43
CA ILE A 370 12.84 7.37 -13.43
C ILE A 370 12.12 6.03 -13.64
N GLU A 371 11.71 5.36 -12.54
CA GLU A 371 10.96 4.11 -12.59
C GLU A 371 9.59 4.28 -13.28
N LEU A 372 8.85 5.33 -12.92
CA LEU A 372 7.58 5.66 -13.55
C LEU A 372 7.73 5.96 -15.05
N GLN A 373 8.76 6.70 -15.45
CA GLN A 373 9.02 7.00 -16.85
C GLN A 373 9.31 5.73 -17.66
N SER A 374 10.08 4.78 -17.10
CA SER A 374 10.32 3.48 -17.71
C SER A 374 9.02 2.70 -17.89
N LEU A 375 8.19 2.63 -16.84
CA LEU A 375 6.88 1.97 -16.90
C LEU A 375 5.95 2.58 -17.94
N TYR A 376 5.86 3.91 -18.03
CA TYR A 376 5.06 4.60 -19.05
C TYR A 376 5.59 4.36 -20.46
N GLN A 377 6.90 4.30 -20.64
CA GLN A 377 7.54 4.05 -21.92
C GLN A 377 7.26 2.62 -22.42
N ASP A 378 7.28 1.65 -21.52
CA ASP A 378 6.94 0.26 -21.81
C ASP A 378 5.45 0.12 -22.15
N GLN A 379 4.59 0.78 -21.40
CA GLN A 379 3.14 0.82 -21.64
C GLN A 379 2.81 1.43 -23.01
N LEU A 380 3.44 2.56 -23.35
CA LEU A 380 3.30 3.20 -24.66
C LEU A 380 3.83 2.31 -25.80
N ASN A 381 4.93 1.60 -25.60
CA ASN A 381 5.49 0.67 -26.57
C ASN A 381 4.55 -0.52 -26.83
N ASP A 382 3.92 -1.05 -25.78
CA ASP A 382 2.93 -2.13 -25.89
C ASP A 382 1.66 -1.67 -26.61
N GLU A 383 1.16 -0.47 -26.30
CA GLU A 383 0.03 0.15 -27.02
C GLU A 383 0.37 0.35 -28.50
N LEU A 384 1.57 0.84 -28.78
CA LEU A 384 2.05 1.07 -30.15
C LEU A 384 2.18 -0.24 -30.93
N LYS A 385 2.60 -1.33 -30.28
CA LYS A 385 2.66 -2.67 -30.85
C LYS A 385 1.26 -3.22 -31.13
N ALA A 386 0.32 -3.02 -30.22
CA ALA A 386 -1.08 -3.41 -30.39
C ALA A 386 -1.74 -2.65 -31.56
N ILE A 387 -1.51 -1.34 -31.66
CA ILE A 387 -1.99 -0.51 -32.79
C ILE A 387 -1.38 -0.96 -34.09
N LYS A 388 -0.08 -1.20 -34.18
CA LYS A 388 0.59 -1.73 -35.37
C LYS A 388 0.00 -3.05 -35.82
N THR A 389 -0.28 -3.95 -34.90
CA THR A 389 -0.93 -5.25 -35.18
C THR A 389 -2.34 -5.05 -35.73
N LYS A 390 -3.11 -4.12 -35.15
CA LYS A 390 -4.47 -3.78 -35.58
C LYS A 390 -4.47 -3.15 -37.00
N ILE A 391 -3.52 -2.27 -37.28
CA ILE A 391 -3.32 -1.68 -38.61
C ILE A 391 -2.99 -2.78 -39.64
N SER A 392 -2.09 -3.73 -39.28
CA SER A 392 -1.71 -4.81 -40.19
C SER A 392 -2.89 -5.74 -40.52
N SER A 393 -3.68 -6.11 -39.52
CA SER A 393 -4.89 -6.95 -39.67
C SER A 393 -5.95 -6.22 -40.50
N THR A 394 -6.16 -4.92 -40.28
CA THR A 394 -7.10 -4.10 -41.05
C THR A 394 -6.64 -3.95 -42.51
N LYS A 395 -5.35 -3.75 -42.78
CA LYS A 395 -4.80 -3.73 -44.13
C LYS A 395 -5.04 -5.04 -44.86
N LYS A 396 -4.85 -6.21 -44.20
CA LYS A 396 -5.17 -7.52 -44.77
C LYS A 396 -6.66 -7.67 -45.10
N LEU A 397 -7.55 -7.18 -44.23
CA LEU A 397 -8.99 -7.15 -44.49
C LEU A 397 -9.34 -6.27 -45.72
N ILE A 398 -8.80 -5.06 -45.79
CA ILE A 398 -9.01 -4.14 -46.94
C ILE A 398 -8.55 -4.80 -48.25
N THR A 399 -7.37 -5.44 -48.24
CA THR A 399 -6.85 -6.16 -49.41
C THR A 399 -7.80 -7.30 -49.83
N LYS A 400 -8.29 -8.08 -48.86
CA LYS A 400 -9.25 -9.16 -49.08
C LYS A 400 -10.58 -8.63 -49.67
N PHE A 401 -11.10 -7.52 -49.14
CA PHE A 401 -12.31 -6.88 -49.65
C PHE A 401 -12.09 -6.33 -51.08
N SER A 402 -10.98 -5.66 -51.33
CA SER A 402 -10.65 -5.14 -52.67
C SER A 402 -10.47 -6.25 -53.70
N THR A 403 -9.91 -7.39 -53.32
CA THR A 403 -9.78 -8.57 -54.19
C THR A 403 -11.15 -9.20 -54.46
N ASN A 404 -11.99 -9.33 -53.45
CA ASN A 404 -13.36 -9.84 -53.61
C ASN A 404 -14.21 -8.91 -54.44
N GLN A 405 -14.09 -7.58 -54.32
CA GLN A 405 -14.76 -6.61 -55.15
C GLN A 405 -14.34 -6.71 -56.61
N LYS A 406 -13.03 -6.86 -56.88
CA LYS A 406 -12.53 -7.10 -58.25
C LYS A 406 -13.05 -8.42 -58.85
N GLN A 407 -13.16 -9.49 -58.02
CA GLN A 407 -13.73 -10.77 -58.46
C GLN A 407 -15.23 -10.63 -58.77
N LEU A 408 -16.00 -9.91 -57.93
CA LEU A 408 -17.41 -9.62 -58.14
C LEU A 408 -17.64 -8.80 -59.41
N ILE A 409 -16.80 -7.80 -59.67
CA ILE A 409 -16.87 -7.00 -60.90
C ILE A 409 -16.57 -7.86 -62.12
N LYS A 410 -15.56 -8.76 -62.04
CA LYS A 410 -15.22 -9.70 -63.08
C LYS A 410 -16.35 -10.71 -63.33
N TYR A 411 -16.98 -11.21 -62.27
CA TYR A 411 -18.11 -12.11 -62.34
C TYR A 411 -19.34 -11.45 -62.94
N ASN A 412 -19.68 -10.22 -62.52
CA ASN A 412 -20.77 -9.43 -63.09
C ASN A 412 -20.57 -9.06 -64.58
N LYS A 413 -19.33 -8.94 -65.03
CA LYS A 413 -19.02 -8.75 -66.48
C LYS A 413 -19.18 -10.06 -67.24
N SER A 414 -19.07 -11.22 -66.61
CA SER A 414 -19.22 -12.51 -67.30
C SER A 414 -20.68 -13.01 -67.37
N ILE A 415 -21.57 -12.48 -66.50
CA ILE A 415 -22.99 -12.82 -66.48
C ILE A 415 -23.78 -11.64 -67.05
N LYS A 416 -23.98 -11.63 -68.34
CA LYS A 416 -24.66 -10.51 -69.02
C LYS A 416 -26.16 -10.42 -68.82
N GLU A 417 -26.86 -11.40 -68.20
CA GLU A 417 -28.32 -11.37 -68.12
C GLU A 417 -28.98 -12.13 -66.93
N ASP A 418 -28.36 -12.25 -65.80
CA ASP A 418 -29.02 -12.93 -64.68
C ASP A 418 -29.81 -11.92 -63.80
N LYS A 419 -31.15 -11.94 -63.97
CA LYS A 419 -32.12 -11.09 -63.24
C LYS A 419 -32.08 -11.28 -61.72
N LEU A 420 -31.43 -12.31 -61.18
CA LEU A 420 -31.30 -12.59 -59.74
C LEU A 420 -30.26 -11.69 -59.07
N LEU A 421 -29.24 -11.22 -59.77
CA LEU A 421 -28.21 -10.34 -59.24
C LEU A 421 -28.62 -8.87 -59.15
N LYS A 422 -29.72 -8.45 -59.76
CA LYS A 422 -30.29 -7.10 -59.60
C LYS A 422 -30.85 -6.81 -58.19
N LYS A 423 -30.98 -7.79 -57.32
CA LYS A 423 -31.45 -7.64 -55.93
C LYS A 423 -30.34 -7.38 -54.89
N TRP A 424 -29.07 -7.52 -55.25
CA TRP A 424 -27.95 -7.24 -54.37
C TRP A 424 -27.40 -5.83 -54.64
N LYS A 425 -28.17 -4.82 -54.18
CA LYS A 425 -27.61 -3.50 -53.98
C LYS A 425 -26.81 -3.53 -52.68
N PHE A 426 -25.49 -3.39 -52.78
CA PHE A 426 -24.68 -3.02 -51.63
C PHE A 426 -25.21 -1.70 -51.09
N LYS A 427 -25.79 -1.70 -49.93
CA LYS A 427 -25.97 -0.49 -49.12
C LYS A 427 -24.58 -0.09 -48.63
N ASN A 428 -24.11 1.08 -49.06
CA ASN A 428 -22.98 1.72 -48.44
C ASN A 428 -23.38 2.04 -47.00
N TYR A 429 -22.68 1.48 -46.07
CA TYR A 429 -22.60 1.92 -44.70
C TYR A 429 -21.22 2.53 -44.51
#